data_cb3ed9715ae6d054ab525cfa362e0066
#
_entry.id   cb3ed9715ae6d054ab525cfa362e0066
#
_cell.length_a   1.000
_cell.length_b   1.000
_cell.length_c   1.000
_cell.angle_alpha   90.00
_cell.angle_beta   90.00
_cell.angle_gamma   90.00
#
_symmetry.space_group_name_H-M   'P 1'
#
loop_
_entity.id
_entity.type
_entity.pdbx_description
1 polymer ?
#
loop_
_entity_poly.entity_id
_entity_poly.type
_entity_poly.pdbx_seq_one_letter_code
_entity_poly.pdbx_strand_id
1 'polypeptide(L)'
;MTIFDQVNNGIKEAMKAHDKGRLEALRGIKAEFLLIKTAPGNNGEVSDENALKVLVRMAKQRKESAQIYIDQQRQDLADVELLQASVIEEFLPKQMNDEELTAHIKSIIEQTGATSMKDMGKVMGIATKQLAGRAEDRAISAKVKELLAAN
;
A
#
# COMPACT_ATOMS: atom_id res chain seq x y z
N MET A 1 -12.50 -9.78 11.42
CA MET A 1 -12.98 -8.64 10.60
C MET A 1 -11.94 -8.34 9.52
N THR A 2 -12.34 -8.40 8.26
CA THR A 2 -11.45 -8.08 7.13
C THR A 2 -11.22 -6.58 7.03
N ILE A 3 -10.21 -6.18 6.26
CA ILE A 3 -9.96 -4.74 5.99
C ILE A 3 -11.18 -4.15 5.28
N PHE A 4 -11.80 -4.90 4.37
CA PHE A 4 -13.04 -4.47 3.70
C PHE A 4 -14.16 -4.17 4.73
N ASP A 5 -14.33 -5.02 5.72
CA ASP A 5 -15.31 -4.79 6.80
C ASP A 5 -14.96 -3.56 7.63
N GLN A 6 -13.68 -3.36 7.94
CA GLN A 6 -13.22 -2.20 8.69
C GLN A 6 -13.52 -0.90 7.94
N VAL A 7 -13.31 -0.88 6.62
CA VAL A 7 -13.64 0.28 5.79
C VAL A 7 -15.14 0.56 5.80
N ASN A 8 -15.97 -0.47 5.66
CA ASN A 8 -17.42 -0.32 5.73
C ASN A 8 -17.89 0.22 7.08
N ASN A 9 -17.32 -0.26 8.16
CA ASN A 9 -17.62 0.24 9.50
C ASN A 9 -17.18 1.69 9.66
N GLY A 10 -16.00 2.04 9.14
CA GLY A 10 -15.51 3.42 9.15
C GLY A 10 -16.43 4.37 8.41
N ILE A 11 -17.01 3.94 7.29
CA ILE A 11 -18.00 4.74 6.54
C ILE A 11 -19.22 5.03 7.41
N LYS A 12 -19.76 4.04 8.10
CA LYS A 12 -20.92 4.21 8.98
C LYS A 12 -20.61 5.20 10.10
N GLU A 13 -19.44 5.06 10.70
CA GLU A 13 -19.01 5.97 11.79
C GLU A 13 -18.81 7.39 11.29
N ALA A 14 -18.19 7.57 10.14
CA ALA A 14 -17.99 8.90 9.54
C ALA A 14 -19.31 9.57 9.18
N MET A 15 -20.27 8.80 8.70
CA MET A 15 -21.62 9.30 8.43
C MET A 15 -22.30 9.80 9.71
N LYS A 16 -22.23 9.03 10.78
CA LYS A 16 -22.81 9.40 12.08
C LYS A 16 -22.14 10.64 12.65
N ALA A 17 -20.84 10.77 12.47
CA ALA A 17 -20.06 11.90 12.97
C ALA A 17 -20.14 13.14 12.06
N HIS A 18 -20.80 13.04 10.91
CA HIS A 18 -20.85 14.11 9.89
C HIS A 18 -19.46 14.56 9.45
N ASP A 19 -18.49 13.63 9.43
CA ASP A 19 -17.12 13.88 9.01
C ASP A 19 -17.01 13.68 7.48
N LYS A 20 -17.25 14.74 6.74
CA LYS A 20 -17.30 14.70 5.28
C LYS A 20 -15.97 14.32 4.64
N GLY A 21 -14.87 14.85 5.13
CA GLY A 21 -13.53 14.57 4.59
C GLY A 21 -13.16 13.12 4.76
N ARG A 22 -13.37 12.58 5.94
CA ARG A 22 -13.11 11.17 6.25
C ARG A 22 -14.03 10.26 5.44
N LEU A 23 -15.29 10.61 5.33
CA LEU A 23 -16.29 9.85 4.58
C LEU A 23 -15.89 9.74 3.10
N GLU A 24 -15.45 10.84 2.50
CA GLU A 24 -15.02 10.87 1.10
C GLU A 24 -13.80 9.97 0.88
N ALA A 25 -12.81 10.03 1.77
CA ALA A 25 -11.63 9.19 1.71
C ALA A 25 -12.00 7.71 1.80
N LEU A 26 -12.86 7.33 2.75
CA LEU A 26 -13.30 5.94 2.93
C LEU A 26 -14.12 5.43 1.75
N ARG A 27 -14.97 6.26 1.17
CA ARG A 27 -15.72 5.90 -0.03
C ARG A 27 -14.82 5.68 -1.22
N GLY A 28 -13.76 6.46 -1.35
CA GLY A 28 -12.73 6.25 -2.37
C GLY A 28 -12.05 4.89 -2.23
N ILE A 29 -11.72 4.50 -1.01
CA ILE A 29 -11.15 3.17 -0.72
C ILE A 29 -12.15 2.07 -1.10
N LYS A 30 -13.38 2.22 -0.68
CA LYS A 30 -14.42 1.22 -0.99
C LYS A 30 -14.63 1.06 -2.49
N ALA A 31 -14.60 2.15 -3.26
CA ALA A 31 -14.73 2.10 -4.71
C ALA A 31 -13.63 1.23 -5.33
N GLU A 32 -12.38 1.38 -4.90
CA GLU A 32 -11.27 0.56 -5.37
C GLU A 32 -11.44 -0.91 -4.96
N PHE A 33 -11.92 -1.16 -3.74
CA PHE A 33 -12.18 -2.52 -3.27
C PHE A 33 -13.29 -3.20 -4.07
N LEU A 34 -14.30 -2.46 -4.49
CA LEU A 34 -15.38 -3.01 -5.32
C LEU A 34 -14.86 -3.44 -6.69
N LEU A 35 -13.87 -2.75 -7.24
CA LEU A 35 -13.21 -3.17 -8.48
C LEU A 35 -12.50 -4.51 -8.30
N ILE A 36 -11.85 -4.74 -7.17
CA ILE A 36 -11.25 -6.04 -6.85
C ILE A 36 -12.33 -7.11 -6.73
N LYS A 37 -13.38 -6.81 -5.99
CA LYS A 37 -14.47 -7.74 -5.71
C LYS A 37 -15.13 -8.27 -6.98
N THR A 38 -15.28 -7.41 -7.98
CA THR A 38 -15.93 -7.74 -9.24
C THR A 38 -14.97 -8.25 -10.32
N ALA A 39 -13.66 -8.21 -10.07
CA ALA A 39 -12.67 -8.71 -11.01
C ALA A 39 -12.73 -10.23 -11.15
N PRO A 40 -12.49 -10.78 -12.35
CA PRO A 40 -12.45 -12.23 -12.55
C PRO A 40 -11.42 -12.90 -11.64
N GLY A 41 -11.80 -14.04 -11.07
CA GLY A 41 -10.90 -14.83 -10.22
C GLY A 41 -10.94 -14.52 -8.73
N ASN A 42 -11.63 -13.45 -8.31
CA ASN A 42 -11.72 -13.08 -6.90
C ASN A 42 -12.96 -13.60 -6.18
N ASN A 43 -13.83 -14.33 -6.86
CA ASN A 43 -15.03 -14.97 -6.29
C ASN A 43 -15.93 -14.03 -5.46
N GLY A 44 -15.95 -12.74 -5.81
CA GLY A 44 -16.73 -11.75 -5.07
C GLY A 44 -16.15 -11.36 -3.72
N GLU A 45 -14.87 -11.63 -3.49
CA GLU A 45 -14.20 -11.34 -2.23
C GLU A 45 -13.04 -10.34 -2.42
N VAL A 46 -12.71 -9.64 -1.34
CA VAL A 46 -11.52 -8.78 -1.27
C VAL A 46 -10.63 -9.35 -0.17
N SER A 47 -9.56 -10.02 -0.57
CA SER A 47 -8.59 -10.54 0.40
C SER A 47 -7.84 -9.40 1.05
N ASP A 48 -7.39 -9.59 2.30
CA ASP A 48 -6.58 -8.59 2.98
C ASP A 48 -5.28 -8.31 2.22
N GLU A 49 -4.69 -9.32 1.59
CA GLU A 49 -3.49 -9.12 0.76
C GLU A 49 -3.75 -8.15 -0.39
N ASN A 50 -4.84 -8.33 -1.14
CA ASN A 50 -5.21 -7.43 -2.23
C ASN A 50 -5.60 -6.05 -1.73
N ALA A 51 -6.32 -6.00 -0.60
CA ALA A 51 -6.68 -4.74 0.04
C ALA A 51 -5.44 -3.92 0.42
N LEU A 52 -4.44 -4.56 1.04
CA LEU A 52 -3.20 -3.89 1.43
C LEU A 52 -2.43 -3.34 0.23
N LYS A 53 -2.35 -4.09 -0.87
CA LYS A 53 -1.69 -3.63 -2.09
C LYS A 53 -2.35 -2.38 -2.66
N VAL A 54 -3.66 -2.36 -2.70
CA VAL A 54 -4.43 -1.20 -3.18
C VAL A 54 -4.22 0.00 -2.27
N LEU A 55 -4.27 -0.20 -0.97
CA LEU A 55 -4.09 0.88 0.00
C LEU A 55 -2.70 1.53 -0.09
N VAL A 56 -1.65 0.72 -0.25
CA VAL A 56 -0.28 1.23 -0.45
C VAL A 56 -0.21 2.11 -1.69
N ARG A 57 -0.77 1.63 -2.80
CA ARG A 57 -0.81 2.39 -4.05
C ARG A 57 -1.59 3.69 -3.90
N MET A 58 -2.76 3.64 -3.28
CA MET A 58 -3.61 4.82 -3.07
C MET A 58 -2.91 5.88 -2.22
N ALA A 59 -2.30 5.46 -1.11
CA ALA A 59 -1.57 6.38 -0.22
C ALA A 59 -0.43 7.08 -0.97
N LYS A 60 0.32 6.33 -1.76
CA LYS A 60 1.40 6.89 -2.59
C LYS A 60 0.86 7.91 -3.59
N GLN A 61 -0.21 7.58 -4.31
CA GLN A 61 -0.82 8.47 -5.29
C GLN A 61 -1.29 9.78 -4.66
N ARG A 62 -1.88 9.70 -3.47
CA ARG A 62 -2.34 10.91 -2.75
C ARG A 62 -1.17 11.79 -2.34
N LYS A 63 -0.08 11.20 -1.86
CA LYS A 63 1.11 11.95 -1.48
C LYS A 63 1.81 12.60 -2.69
N GLU A 64 1.87 11.90 -3.81
CA GLU A 64 2.42 12.43 -5.06
C GLU A 64 1.59 13.61 -5.56
N SER A 65 0.25 13.49 -5.54
CA SER A 65 -0.65 14.58 -5.90
C SER A 65 -0.49 15.78 -4.97
N ALA A 66 -0.36 15.53 -3.66
CA ALA A 66 -0.11 16.59 -2.69
C ALA A 66 1.18 17.35 -3.00
N GLN A 67 2.24 16.64 -3.35
CA GLN A 67 3.52 17.28 -3.68
C GLN A 67 3.41 18.16 -4.92
N ILE A 68 2.68 17.72 -5.94
CA ILE A 68 2.42 18.50 -7.14
C ILE A 68 1.69 19.81 -6.78
N TYR A 69 0.68 19.74 -5.92
CA TYR A 69 -0.05 20.92 -5.46
C TYR A 69 0.83 21.87 -4.64
N ILE A 70 1.69 21.33 -3.77
CA ILE A 70 2.65 22.13 -3.02
C ILE A 70 3.57 22.89 -3.97
N ASP A 71 4.09 22.22 -5.00
CA ASP A 71 4.99 22.81 -6.00
C ASP A 71 4.28 23.92 -6.80
N GLN A 72 2.95 23.80 -6.95
CA GLN A 72 2.11 24.80 -7.60
C GLN A 72 1.59 25.89 -6.65
N GLN A 73 2.05 25.90 -5.41
CA GLN A 73 1.61 26.85 -4.38
C GLN A 73 0.10 26.74 -4.06
N ARG A 74 -0.44 25.54 -4.16
CA ARG A 74 -1.83 25.22 -3.84
C ARG A 74 -1.90 24.33 -2.60
N GLN A 75 -1.50 24.92 -1.46
CA GLN A 75 -1.53 24.21 -0.18
C GLN A 75 -2.94 23.74 0.19
N ASP A 76 -3.96 24.49 -0.18
CA ASP A 76 -5.37 24.13 0.03
C ASP A 76 -5.71 22.76 -0.59
N LEU A 77 -5.29 22.53 -1.82
CA LEU A 77 -5.51 21.26 -2.52
C LEU A 77 -4.61 20.15 -1.99
N ALA A 78 -3.35 20.50 -1.65
CA ALA A 78 -2.43 19.55 -1.05
C ALA A 78 -2.96 19.00 0.28
N ASP A 79 -3.56 19.85 1.11
CA ASP A 79 -4.10 19.44 2.41
C ASP A 79 -5.23 18.42 2.27
N VAL A 80 -6.07 18.55 1.25
CA VAL A 80 -7.12 17.56 0.94
C VAL A 80 -6.50 16.19 0.61
N GLU A 81 -5.47 16.19 -0.24
CA GLU A 81 -4.78 14.95 -0.61
C GLU A 81 -4.08 14.31 0.59
N LEU A 82 -3.44 15.11 1.44
CA LEU A 82 -2.77 14.63 2.64
C LEU A 82 -3.75 14.05 3.67
N LEU A 83 -4.93 14.66 3.80
CA LEU A 83 -5.97 14.12 4.67
C LEU A 83 -6.41 12.74 4.18
N GLN A 84 -6.65 12.59 2.88
CA GLN A 84 -7.02 11.31 2.30
C GLN A 84 -5.92 10.26 2.49
N ALA A 85 -4.65 10.65 2.29
CA ALA A 85 -3.52 9.75 2.54
C ALA A 85 -3.49 9.28 4.00
N SER A 86 -3.73 10.18 4.96
CA SER A 86 -3.72 9.82 6.38
C SER A 86 -4.83 8.84 6.75
N VAL A 87 -6.01 8.97 6.16
CA VAL A 87 -7.12 8.02 6.37
C VAL A 87 -6.77 6.65 5.79
N ILE A 88 -6.21 6.61 4.59
CA ILE A 88 -5.78 5.36 3.95
C ILE A 88 -4.74 4.66 4.81
N GLU A 89 -3.77 5.39 5.33
CA GLU A 89 -2.68 4.84 6.15
C GLU A 89 -3.16 4.24 7.48
N GLU A 90 -4.32 4.63 7.99
CA GLU A 90 -4.90 4.03 9.19
C GLU A 90 -5.13 2.51 9.04
N PHE A 91 -5.32 2.05 7.80
CA PHE A 91 -5.55 0.63 7.50
C PHE A 91 -4.27 -0.12 7.14
N LEU A 92 -3.13 0.56 7.11
CA LEU A 92 -1.84 -0.03 6.75
C LEU A 92 -0.99 -0.26 8.01
N PRO A 93 -0.16 -1.32 8.01
CA PRO A 93 0.89 -1.43 9.02
C PRO A 93 1.93 -0.33 8.81
N LYS A 94 2.83 -0.17 9.77
CA LYS A 94 3.91 0.82 9.67
C LYS A 94 4.71 0.58 8.39
N GLN A 95 4.86 1.63 7.57
CA GLN A 95 5.64 1.55 6.34
C GLN A 95 7.12 1.46 6.64
N MET A 96 7.84 0.72 5.81
CA MET A 96 9.29 0.57 5.92
C MET A 96 10.02 1.71 5.20
N ASN A 97 11.07 2.24 5.83
CA ASN A 97 11.99 3.13 5.13
C ASN A 97 12.99 2.30 4.31
N ASP A 98 13.85 2.97 3.53
CA ASP A 98 14.81 2.28 2.66
C ASP A 98 15.80 1.41 3.43
N GLU A 99 16.26 1.86 4.59
CA GLU A 99 17.19 1.09 5.43
C GLU A 99 16.57 -0.21 5.95
N GLU A 100 15.34 -0.11 6.46
CA GLU A 100 14.58 -1.26 6.95
C GLU A 100 14.30 -2.24 5.82
N LEU A 101 13.91 -1.74 4.65
CA LEU A 101 13.66 -2.56 3.47
C LEU A 101 14.93 -3.30 3.05
N THR A 102 16.06 -2.60 2.98
CA THR A 102 17.35 -3.20 2.63
C THR A 102 17.72 -4.31 3.59
N ALA A 103 17.62 -4.07 4.89
CA ALA A 103 17.95 -5.07 5.90
C ALA A 103 17.05 -6.32 5.78
N HIS A 104 15.75 -6.10 5.56
CA HIS A 104 14.80 -7.20 5.44
C HIS A 104 15.06 -8.06 4.20
N ILE A 105 15.30 -7.42 3.06
CA ILE A 105 15.61 -8.14 1.80
C ILE A 105 16.93 -8.90 1.91
N LYS A 106 17.96 -8.30 2.51
CA LYS A 106 19.23 -9.00 2.76
C LYS A 106 19.02 -10.26 3.58
N SER A 107 18.19 -10.20 4.61
CA SER A 107 17.85 -11.34 5.45
C SER A 107 17.19 -12.46 4.63
N ILE A 108 16.25 -12.10 3.75
CA ILE A 108 15.59 -13.07 2.87
C ILE A 108 16.61 -13.73 1.92
N ILE A 109 17.51 -12.95 1.34
CA ILE A 109 18.54 -13.46 0.43
C ILE A 109 19.42 -14.46 1.17
N GLU A 110 19.86 -14.16 2.39
CA GLU A 110 20.65 -15.07 3.21
C GLU A 110 19.88 -16.36 3.53
N GLN A 111 18.64 -16.26 3.94
CA GLN A 111 17.81 -17.41 4.30
C GLN A 111 17.53 -18.31 3.12
N THR A 112 17.39 -17.76 1.92
CA THR A 112 17.12 -18.55 0.71
C THR A 112 18.36 -19.07 0.04
N GLY A 113 19.54 -18.56 0.40
CA GLY A 113 20.80 -18.89 -0.28
C GLY A 113 20.90 -18.33 -1.69
N ALA A 114 20.11 -17.30 -2.00
CA ALA A 114 20.13 -16.67 -3.31
C ALA A 114 21.47 -16.01 -3.60
N THR A 115 22.01 -16.22 -4.81
CA THR A 115 23.33 -15.72 -5.19
C THR A 115 23.34 -14.85 -6.45
N SER A 116 22.26 -14.87 -7.24
CA SER A 116 22.22 -14.16 -8.51
C SER A 116 20.80 -13.79 -8.91
N MET A 117 20.68 -13.05 -10.00
CA MET A 117 19.38 -12.64 -10.56
C MET A 117 18.48 -13.84 -10.93
N LYS A 118 19.03 -15.02 -11.09
CA LYS A 118 18.25 -16.24 -11.35
C LYS A 118 17.32 -16.57 -10.19
N ASP A 119 17.67 -16.15 -8.99
CA ASP A 119 16.91 -16.41 -7.77
C ASP A 119 15.88 -15.32 -7.46
N MET A 120 15.76 -14.31 -8.32
CA MET A 120 14.87 -13.17 -8.10
C MET A 120 13.42 -13.57 -7.84
N GLY A 121 12.89 -14.51 -8.61
CA GLY A 121 11.51 -14.96 -8.45
C GLY A 121 11.23 -15.55 -7.07
N LYS A 122 12.17 -16.33 -6.55
CA LYS A 122 12.08 -16.93 -5.22
C LYS A 122 12.12 -15.88 -4.12
N VAL A 123 13.06 -14.94 -4.21
CA VAL A 123 13.19 -13.86 -3.23
C VAL A 123 11.95 -12.95 -3.27
N MET A 124 11.48 -12.60 -4.47
CA MET A 124 10.26 -11.79 -4.63
C MET A 124 9.03 -12.46 -4.05
N GLY A 125 8.87 -13.76 -4.27
CA GLY A 125 7.73 -14.50 -3.75
C GLY A 125 7.64 -14.45 -2.22
N ILE A 126 8.79 -14.52 -1.55
CA ILE A 126 8.86 -14.43 -0.08
C ILE A 126 8.67 -12.98 0.37
N ALA A 127 9.38 -12.05 -0.26
CA ALA A 127 9.38 -10.64 0.13
C ALA A 127 8.00 -9.99 0.00
N THR A 128 7.30 -10.24 -1.10
CA THR A 128 5.98 -9.65 -1.32
C THR A 128 4.95 -10.15 -0.30
N LYS A 129 5.07 -11.38 0.16
CA LYS A 129 4.20 -11.91 1.22
C LYS A 129 4.53 -11.31 2.58
N GLN A 130 5.81 -11.28 2.95
CA GLN A 130 6.23 -10.79 4.26
C GLN A 130 6.05 -9.28 4.42
N LEU A 131 6.19 -8.53 3.34
CA LEU A 131 6.15 -7.08 3.34
C LEU A 131 4.83 -6.50 2.80
N ALA A 132 3.82 -7.34 2.64
CA ALA A 132 2.51 -6.91 2.14
C ALA A 132 1.97 -5.75 2.99
N GLY A 133 1.64 -4.65 2.34
CA GLY A 133 1.13 -3.45 3.00
C GLY A 133 2.19 -2.58 3.68
N ARG A 134 3.44 -3.05 3.79
CA ARG A 134 4.53 -2.30 4.43
C ARG A 134 5.46 -1.61 3.44
N ALA A 135 5.50 -2.10 2.22
CA ALA A 135 6.27 -1.51 1.12
C ALA A 135 5.56 -1.79 -0.19
N GLU A 136 5.74 -0.90 -1.16
CA GLU A 136 5.16 -1.08 -2.49
C GLU A 136 5.92 -2.18 -3.24
N ASP A 137 5.23 -2.98 -4.05
CA ASP A 137 5.84 -4.06 -4.81
C ASP A 137 6.98 -3.58 -5.72
N ARG A 138 6.87 -2.37 -6.29
CA ARG A 138 7.94 -1.77 -7.10
C ARG A 138 9.20 -1.50 -6.30
N ALA A 139 9.03 -0.99 -5.07
CA ALA A 139 10.16 -0.71 -4.19
C ALA A 139 10.86 -2.01 -3.78
N ILE A 140 10.08 -3.05 -3.48
CA ILE A 140 10.59 -4.38 -3.15
C ILE A 140 11.39 -4.93 -4.34
N SER A 141 10.81 -4.91 -5.53
CA SER A 141 11.44 -5.40 -6.76
C SER A 141 12.76 -4.68 -7.06
N ALA A 142 12.75 -3.35 -6.96
CA ALA A 142 13.96 -2.55 -7.20
C ALA A 142 15.07 -2.91 -6.20
N LYS A 143 14.71 -3.09 -4.93
CA LYS A 143 15.68 -3.45 -3.89
C LYS A 143 16.24 -4.86 -4.09
N VAL A 144 15.39 -5.81 -4.44
CA VAL A 144 15.84 -7.19 -4.73
C VAL A 144 16.83 -7.20 -5.90
N LYS A 145 16.52 -6.48 -6.98
CA LYS A 145 17.45 -6.37 -8.13
C LYS A 145 18.77 -5.76 -7.74
N GLU A 146 18.74 -4.66 -7.00
CA GLU A 146 19.94 -3.97 -6.52
C GLU A 146 20.83 -4.89 -5.70
N LEU A 147 20.26 -5.60 -4.74
CA LEU A 147 21.02 -6.46 -3.84
C LEU A 147 21.52 -7.74 -4.49
N LEU A 148 20.74 -8.34 -5.38
CA LEU A 148 21.19 -9.53 -6.12
C LEU A 148 22.25 -9.19 -7.17
N ALA A 149 22.15 -8.03 -7.80
CA ALA A 149 23.15 -7.58 -8.78
C ALA A 149 24.50 -7.24 -8.13
N ALA A 150 24.49 -6.87 -6.86
CA ALA A 150 25.69 -6.53 -6.10
C ALA A 150 26.47 -7.76 -5.59
N ASN A 151 25.86 -8.94 -5.68
CA ASN A 151 26.49 -10.18 -5.21
C ASN A 151 27.38 -10.84 -6.27
#